data_81358fd3fc39086bf7ff6a86427fcf96
#
_entry.id   81358fd3fc39086bf7ff6a86427fcf96
#
_cell.length_a   1.000
_cell.length_b   1.000
_cell.length_c   1.000
_cell.angle_alpha   90.00
_cell.angle_beta   90.00
_cell.angle_gamma   90.00
#
_symmetry.space_group_name_H-M   'P 1'
#
loop_
_entity.id
_entity.type
_entity.pdbx_description
1 polymer ?
#
loop_
_entity_poly.entity_id
_entity_poly.type
_entity_poly.pdbx_seq_one_letter_code
_entity_poly.pdbx_strand_id
1 'polypeptide(L)'
;MNILLEFDERENMLNINFMDEDYSDEHAEAIRIWGDEILDEFGQSDAFADLSLAQQENCGYWLTGFFDYSYSYCLAAPGQLNNDVIDELMLDVLPRKFSADKETFESFAPMMDKFLCWCEDKHYLHNTQGVRNRIQQLAARMVAASQNASN
;
A
#
# COMPACT_ATOMS: atom_id res chain seq x y z
N MET A 1 6.99 21.53 11.77
CA MET A 1 7.88 20.63 12.52
C MET A 1 7.77 19.24 11.94
N ASN A 2 8.85 18.75 11.37
CA ASN A 2 8.87 17.38 10.85
C ASN A 2 9.04 16.43 12.01
N ILE A 3 7.99 15.67 12.30
CA ILE A 3 8.06 14.64 13.31
C ILE A 3 8.42 13.35 12.60
N LEU A 4 9.68 12.95 12.72
CA LEU A 4 10.10 11.65 12.28
C LEU A 4 9.67 10.65 13.35
N LEU A 5 9.06 9.56 12.91
CA LEU A 5 8.68 8.49 13.83
C LEU A 5 9.93 7.76 14.30
N GLU A 6 10.02 7.55 15.60
CA GLU A 6 11.07 6.73 16.17
C GLU A 6 10.81 5.25 15.84
N PHE A 7 11.86 4.43 15.97
CA PHE A 7 11.77 3.00 15.63
C PHE A 7 10.62 2.29 16.35
N ASP A 8 10.44 2.57 17.65
CA ASP A 8 9.38 1.96 18.46
C ASP A 8 7.99 2.40 17.97
N GLU A 9 7.86 3.65 17.53
CA GLU A 9 6.62 4.17 16.98
C GLU A 9 6.27 3.51 15.65
N ARG A 10 7.30 3.24 14.82
CA ARG A 10 7.11 2.51 13.57
C ARG A 10 6.60 1.09 13.80
N GLU A 11 7.16 0.39 14.79
CA GLU A 11 6.70 -0.95 15.15
C GLU A 11 5.29 -0.95 15.68
N ASN A 12 4.96 0.02 16.53
CA ASN A 12 3.61 0.15 17.09
C ASN A 12 2.58 0.45 16.00
N MET A 13 3.01 1.10 14.94
CA MET A 13 2.12 1.43 13.84
C MET A 13 1.80 0.24 12.94
N LEU A 14 2.68 -0.78 12.91
CA LEU A 14 2.41 -2.01 12.18
C LEU A 14 1.18 -2.73 12.74
N ASN A 15 0.90 -2.53 14.03
CA ASN A 15 -0.23 -3.13 14.73
C ASN A 15 -0.97 -2.06 15.52
N ILE A 16 -1.67 -1.19 14.81
CA ILE A 16 -2.53 -0.21 15.43
C ILE A 16 -3.52 -0.96 16.31
N ASN A 17 -3.64 -0.48 17.51
CA ASN A 17 -4.28 -1.07 18.66
C ASN A 17 -5.55 -1.86 18.30
N PHE A 18 -5.51 -3.17 18.54
CA PHE A 18 -6.66 -4.06 18.36
C PHE A 18 -7.89 -3.66 19.21
N MET A 19 -7.69 -2.79 20.19
CA MET A 19 -8.77 -2.30 21.06
C MET A 19 -9.51 -1.12 20.42
N ASP A 20 -8.93 -0.50 19.39
CA ASP A 20 -9.54 0.61 18.66
C ASP A 20 -10.12 0.08 17.35
N GLU A 21 -11.38 -0.32 17.39
CA GLU A 21 -12.08 -0.85 16.22
C GLU A 21 -12.63 0.24 15.30
N ASP A 22 -12.60 1.50 15.74
CA ASP A 22 -13.15 2.63 14.99
C ASP A 22 -12.08 3.43 14.29
N TYR A 23 -12.48 4.09 13.21
CA TYR A 23 -11.60 5.03 12.49
C TYR A 23 -11.16 6.15 13.42
N SER A 24 -9.89 6.51 13.33
CA SER A 24 -9.28 7.59 14.08
C SER A 24 -8.45 8.47 13.15
N ASP A 25 -8.70 9.79 13.16
CA ASP A 25 -7.88 10.73 12.40
C ASP A 25 -6.42 10.70 12.85
N GLU A 26 -6.19 10.45 14.13
CA GLU A 26 -4.84 10.32 14.68
C GLU A 26 -4.10 9.13 14.08
N HIS A 27 -4.76 7.99 13.98
CA HIS A 27 -4.17 6.80 13.34
C HIS A 27 -3.96 7.02 11.84
N ALA A 28 -4.91 7.66 11.17
CA ALA A 28 -4.78 7.96 9.74
C ALA A 28 -3.56 8.85 9.48
N GLU A 29 -3.37 9.88 10.29
CA GLU A 29 -2.22 10.78 10.18
C GLU A 29 -0.91 10.04 10.45
N ALA A 30 -0.89 9.17 11.46
CA ALA A 30 0.28 8.39 11.80
C ALA A 30 0.67 7.44 10.65
N ILE A 31 -0.31 6.81 10.01
CA ILE A 31 -0.07 5.94 8.84
C ILE A 31 0.48 6.76 7.67
N ARG A 32 -0.05 7.96 7.45
CA ARG A 32 0.43 8.85 6.39
C ARG A 32 1.89 9.25 6.61
N ILE A 33 2.26 9.59 7.86
CA ILE A 33 3.65 9.92 8.20
C ILE A 33 4.56 8.72 7.95
N TRP A 34 4.15 7.55 8.42
CA TRP A 34 4.89 6.31 8.19
C TRP A 34 5.09 6.05 6.68
N GLY A 35 4.00 6.20 5.92
CA GLY A 35 4.04 5.98 4.48
C GLY A 35 4.98 6.93 3.76
N ASP A 36 4.95 8.22 4.13
CA ASP A 36 5.82 9.22 3.52
C ASP A 36 7.30 8.92 3.81
N GLU A 37 7.63 8.55 5.03
CA GLU A 37 9.01 8.20 5.41
C GLU A 37 9.50 6.96 4.67
N ILE A 38 8.66 5.92 4.61
CA ILE A 38 9.01 4.65 3.97
C ILE A 38 9.11 4.83 2.46
N LEU A 39 8.22 5.61 1.86
CA LEU A 39 8.25 5.91 0.43
C LEU A 39 9.53 6.66 0.06
N ASP A 40 9.91 7.65 0.86
CA ASP A 40 11.15 8.40 0.63
C ASP A 40 12.37 7.48 0.65
N GLU A 41 12.44 6.59 1.62
CA GLU A 41 13.53 5.63 1.73
C GLU A 41 13.52 4.61 0.58
N PHE A 42 12.34 4.09 0.23
CA PHE A 42 12.19 3.16 -0.89
C PHE A 42 12.66 3.80 -2.20
N GLY A 43 12.32 5.07 -2.42
CA GLY A 43 12.73 5.81 -3.62
C GLY A 43 14.24 5.93 -3.81
N GLN A 44 15.01 5.71 -2.75
CA GLN A 44 16.48 5.75 -2.79
C GLN A 44 17.09 4.36 -2.85
N SER A 45 16.28 3.30 -2.90
CA SER A 45 16.74 1.93 -2.83
C SER A 45 17.05 1.33 -4.21
N ASP A 46 17.84 0.26 -4.21
CA ASP A 46 18.09 -0.52 -5.43
C ASP A 46 16.82 -1.19 -5.92
N ALA A 47 15.93 -1.58 -5.01
CA ALA A 47 14.65 -2.17 -5.36
C ALA A 47 13.81 -1.21 -6.22
N PHE A 48 13.77 0.06 -5.83
CA PHE A 48 13.08 1.09 -6.63
C PHE A 48 13.76 1.30 -7.99
N ALA A 49 15.09 1.30 -8.02
CA ALA A 49 15.83 1.47 -9.25
C ALA A 49 15.57 0.34 -10.26
N ASP A 50 15.20 -0.85 -9.78
CA ASP A 50 14.86 -2.00 -10.62
C ASP A 50 13.46 -1.92 -11.23
N LEU A 51 12.61 -1.00 -10.76
CA LEU A 51 11.27 -0.81 -11.33
C LEU A 51 11.35 -0.18 -12.72
N SER A 52 10.34 -0.45 -13.55
CA SER A 52 10.21 0.24 -14.83
C SER A 52 9.96 1.73 -14.60
N LEU A 53 10.17 2.56 -15.61
CA LEU A 53 9.92 3.99 -15.50
C LEU A 53 8.47 4.28 -15.12
N ALA A 54 7.51 3.59 -15.72
CA ALA A 54 6.09 3.75 -15.39
C ALA A 54 5.81 3.38 -13.94
N GLN A 55 6.41 2.31 -13.43
CA GLN A 55 6.25 1.90 -12.04
C GLN A 55 6.86 2.93 -11.08
N GLN A 56 8.02 3.47 -11.42
CA GLN A 56 8.67 4.51 -10.61
C GLN A 56 7.80 5.77 -10.55
N GLU A 57 7.28 6.21 -11.69
CA GLU A 57 6.45 7.42 -11.78
C GLU A 57 5.15 7.29 -10.99
N ASN A 58 4.56 6.11 -10.96
CA ASN A 58 3.27 5.88 -10.30
C ASN A 58 3.39 5.39 -8.85
N CYS A 59 4.61 5.14 -8.38
CA CYS A 59 4.85 4.54 -7.07
C CYS A 59 4.23 5.33 -5.92
N GLY A 60 4.50 6.64 -5.85
CA GLY A 60 3.96 7.49 -4.79
C GLY A 60 2.44 7.55 -4.81
N TYR A 61 1.87 7.64 -5.99
CA TYR A 61 0.42 7.65 -6.20
C TYR A 61 -0.23 6.37 -5.63
N TRP A 62 0.33 5.20 -6.00
CA TRP A 62 -0.20 3.92 -5.54
C TRP A 62 0.00 3.70 -4.05
N LEU A 63 1.20 3.96 -3.52
CA LEU A 63 1.49 3.66 -2.12
C LEU A 63 0.70 4.54 -1.17
N THR A 64 0.61 5.84 -1.47
CA THR A 64 -0.19 6.75 -0.66
C THR A 64 -1.66 6.30 -0.63
N GLY A 65 -2.24 6.05 -1.80
CA GLY A 65 -3.64 5.63 -1.87
C GLY A 65 -3.89 4.26 -1.24
N PHE A 66 -2.98 3.33 -1.47
CA PHE A 66 -3.12 1.96 -0.94
C PHE A 66 -3.22 1.98 0.60
N PHE A 67 -2.30 2.64 1.27
CA PHE A 67 -2.30 2.65 2.73
C PHE A 67 -3.38 3.54 3.32
N ASP A 68 -3.67 4.68 2.70
CA ASP A 68 -4.78 5.53 3.13
C ASP A 68 -6.11 4.78 3.06
N TYR A 69 -6.39 4.14 1.96
CA TYR A 69 -7.66 3.43 1.76
C TYR A 69 -7.72 2.12 2.55
N SER A 70 -6.59 1.43 2.71
CA SER A 70 -6.52 0.26 3.57
C SER A 70 -7.03 0.59 4.97
N TYR A 71 -6.60 1.73 5.51
CA TYR A 71 -7.06 2.14 6.83
C TYR A 71 -8.47 2.72 6.80
N SER A 72 -8.76 3.65 5.89
CA SER A 72 -10.06 4.35 5.91
C SER A 72 -11.24 3.45 5.56
N TYR A 73 -11.05 2.44 4.70
CA TYR A 73 -12.12 1.52 4.30
C TYR A 73 -12.12 0.21 5.05
N CYS A 74 -10.96 -0.29 5.44
CA CYS A 74 -10.82 -1.62 6.03
C CYS A 74 -10.32 -1.60 7.48
N LEU A 75 -10.00 -0.42 8.01
CA LEU A 75 -9.42 -0.24 9.34
C LEU A 75 -8.16 -1.08 9.54
N ALA A 76 -7.40 -1.30 8.46
CA ALA A 76 -6.19 -2.10 8.47
C ALA A 76 -4.96 -1.20 8.37
N ALA A 77 -4.11 -1.23 9.40
CA ALA A 77 -2.81 -0.59 9.39
C ALA A 77 -1.85 -1.38 8.48
N PRO A 78 -0.69 -0.82 8.11
CA PRO A 78 0.25 -1.51 7.24
C PRO A 78 0.65 -2.91 7.70
N GLY A 79 0.72 -3.17 9.01
CA GLY A 79 1.04 -4.50 9.54
C GLY A 79 -0.15 -5.43 9.67
N GLN A 80 -1.35 -4.98 9.31
CA GLN A 80 -2.58 -5.75 9.47
C GLN A 80 -3.20 -6.17 8.14
N LEU A 81 -2.46 -6.06 7.05
CA LEU A 81 -2.93 -6.47 5.73
C LEU A 81 -3.21 -7.98 5.70
N ASN A 82 -4.31 -8.35 5.07
CA ASN A 82 -4.68 -9.74 4.86
C ASN A 82 -5.40 -9.88 3.52
N ASN A 83 -5.75 -11.10 3.14
CA ASN A 83 -6.35 -11.36 1.84
C ASN A 83 -7.70 -10.65 1.65
N ASP A 84 -8.50 -10.55 2.71
CA ASP A 84 -9.81 -9.86 2.62
C ASP A 84 -9.62 -8.37 2.34
N VAL A 85 -8.64 -7.74 2.98
CA VAL A 85 -8.29 -6.33 2.74
C VAL A 85 -7.82 -6.15 1.30
N ILE A 86 -6.96 -7.02 0.83
CA ILE A 86 -6.45 -6.96 -0.55
C ILE A 86 -7.60 -7.12 -1.56
N ASP A 87 -8.50 -8.07 -1.33
CA ASP A 87 -9.66 -8.27 -2.21
C ASP A 87 -10.50 -7.01 -2.31
N GLU A 88 -10.83 -6.40 -1.17
CA GLU A 88 -11.63 -5.19 -1.15
C GLU A 88 -10.94 -4.02 -1.85
N LEU A 89 -9.65 -3.82 -1.58
CA LEU A 89 -8.89 -2.74 -2.19
C LEU A 89 -8.77 -2.91 -3.71
N MET A 90 -8.35 -4.09 -4.16
CA MET A 90 -8.06 -4.30 -5.57
C MET A 90 -9.30 -4.46 -6.45
N LEU A 91 -10.37 -5.04 -5.92
CA LEU A 91 -11.56 -5.36 -6.71
C LEU A 91 -12.66 -4.32 -6.61
N ASP A 92 -12.60 -3.43 -5.62
CA ASP A 92 -13.62 -2.40 -5.42
C ASP A 92 -13.03 -1.01 -5.23
N VAL A 93 -12.28 -0.80 -4.14
CA VAL A 93 -11.91 0.55 -3.71
C VAL A 93 -10.98 1.23 -4.71
N LEU A 94 -9.86 0.61 -5.05
CA LEU A 94 -8.87 1.23 -5.94
C LEU A 94 -9.40 1.46 -7.34
N PRO A 95 -10.07 0.49 -7.99
CA PRO A 95 -10.65 0.75 -9.32
C PRO A 95 -11.67 1.88 -9.34
N ARG A 96 -12.39 2.09 -8.24
CA ARG A 96 -13.44 3.10 -8.13
C ARG A 96 -12.87 4.47 -7.75
N LYS A 97 -11.84 4.50 -6.92
CA LYS A 97 -11.29 5.74 -6.36
C LYS A 97 -10.18 6.36 -7.20
N PHE A 98 -9.46 5.56 -7.97
CA PHE A 98 -8.40 6.07 -8.83
C PHE A 98 -8.90 6.28 -10.25
N SER A 99 -8.63 7.48 -10.77
CA SER A 99 -8.92 7.81 -12.17
C SER A 99 -7.60 7.75 -12.93
N ALA A 100 -7.36 6.63 -13.61
CA ALA A 100 -6.09 6.39 -14.29
C ALA A 100 -6.32 5.48 -15.50
N ASP A 101 -5.34 5.45 -16.40
CA ASP A 101 -5.44 4.60 -17.58
C ASP A 101 -5.07 3.14 -17.25
N LYS A 102 -5.29 2.28 -18.25
CA LYS A 102 -5.02 0.84 -18.11
C LYS A 102 -3.57 0.56 -17.73
N GLU A 103 -2.63 1.25 -18.38
CA GLU A 103 -1.20 1.06 -18.14
C GLU A 103 -0.83 1.37 -16.70
N THR A 104 -1.41 2.43 -16.14
CA THR A 104 -1.19 2.79 -14.75
C THR A 104 -1.69 1.68 -13.82
N PHE A 105 -2.88 1.13 -14.06
CA PHE A 105 -3.39 0.02 -13.27
C PHE A 105 -2.53 -1.23 -13.42
N GLU A 106 -2.00 -1.48 -14.62
CA GLU A 106 -1.10 -2.63 -14.85
C GLU A 106 0.22 -2.49 -14.09
N SER A 107 0.65 -1.27 -13.76
CA SER A 107 1.89 -1.03 -13.01
C SER A 107 1.78 -1.38 -11.52
N PHE A 108 0.57 -1.50 -11.00
CA PHE A 108 0.33 -1.63 -9.56
C PHE A 108 0.92 -2.91 -8.97
N ALA A 109 0.53 -4.08 -9.49
CA ALA A 109 0.89 -5.37 -8.89
C ALA A 109 2.41 -5.62 -8.88
N PRO A 110 3.15 -5.43 -9.99
CA PRO A 110 4.60 -5.64 -9.94
C PRO A 110 5.31 -4.63 -9.04
N MET A 111 4.85 -3.39 -8.98
CA MET A 111 5.42 -2.38 -8.09
C MET A 111 5.18 -2.76 -6.63
N MET A 112 3.95 -3.19 -6.29
CA MET A 112 3.62 -3.58 -4.92
C MET A 112 4.42 -4.80 -4.46
N ASP A 113 4.64 -5.76 -5.35
CA ASP A 113 5.47 -6.92 -5.00
C ASP A 113 6.88 -6.50 -4.61
N LYS A 114 7.48 -5.63 -5.41
CA LYS A 114 8.83 -5.12 -5.15
C LYS A 114 8.88 -4.33 -3.84
N PHE A 115 7.89 -3.46 -3.63
CA PHE A 115 7.83 -2.63 -2.43
C PHE A 115 7.65 -3.47 -1.15
N LEU A 116 6.70 -4.40 -1.15
CA LEU A 116 6.43 -5.22 0.04
C LEU A 116 7.59 -6.15 0.34
N CYS A 117 8.24 -6.70 -0.67
CA CYS A 117 9.44 -7.52 -0.49
C CYS A 117 10.56 -6.70 0.14
N TRP A 118 10.78 -5.47 -0.35
CA TRP A 118 11.78 -4.56 0.21
C TRP A 118 11.45 -4.22 1.67
N CYS A 119 10.19 -3.96 1.99
CA CYS A 119 9.76 -3.69 3.36
C CYS A 119 10.06 -4.87 4.29
N GLU A 120 9.87 -6.10 3.79
CA GLU A 120 10.16 -7.29 4.59
C GLU A 120 11.66 -7.43 4.83
N ASP A 121 12.48 -7.18 3.80
CA ASP A 121 13.94 -7.21 3.92
C ASP A 121 14.45 -6.19 4.93
N LYS A 122 13.80 -5.04 5.02
CA LYS A 122 14.16 -3.96 5.96
C LYS A 122 13.52 -4.14 7.33
N HIS A 123 12.69 -5.17 7.52
CA HIS A 123 11.94 -5.41 8.75
C HIS A 123 10.91 -4.34 9.08
N TYR A 124 10.45 -3.61 8.07
CA TYR A 124 9.36 -2.65 8.23
C TYR A 124 8.00 -3.32 8.23
N LEU A 125 7.88 -4.43 7.52
CA LEU A 125 6.70 -5.29 7.51
C LEU A 125 7.17 -6.75 7.65
N HIS A 126 6.26 -7.62 8.10
CA HIS A 126 6.55 -9.03 8.30
C HIS A 126 5.53 -9.90 7.59
N ASN A 127 5.96 -11.07 7.14
CA ASN A 127 5.06 -12.10 6.58
C ASN A 127 4.25 -11.58 5.39
N THR A 128 4.90 -10.87 4.45
CA THR A 128 4.22 -10.26 3.31
C THR A 128 3.94 -11.25 2.17
N GLN A 129 4.48 -12.47 2.21
CA GLN A 129 4.39 -13.41 1.09
C GLN A 129 2.95 -13.73 0.69
N GLY A 130 2.08 -13.99 1.67
CA GLY A 130 0.67 -14.30 1.39
C GLY A 130 -0.05 -13.14 0.71
N VAL A 131 0.17 -11.94 1.22
CA VAL A 131 -0.41 -10.71 0.64
C VAL A 131 0.15 -10.46 -0.77
N ARG A 132 1.46 -10.62 -0.95
CA ARG A 132 2.08 -10.45 -2.27
C ARG A 132 1.51 -11.44 -3.28
N ASN A 133 1.34 -12.70 -2.88
CA ASN A 133 0.75 -13.71 -3.74
C ASN A 133 -0.69 -13.33 -4.13
N ARG A 134 -1.48 -12.86 -3.17
CA ARG A 134 -2.87 -12.46 -3.44
C ARG A 134 -2.93 -11.29 -4.42
N ILE A 135 -2.06 -10.30 -4.26
CA ILE A 135 -1.99 -9.16 -5.17
C ILE A 135 -1.73 -9.65 -6.60
N GLN A 136 -0.79 -10.56 -6.80
CA GLN A 136 -0.49 -11.08 -8.12
C GLN A 136 -1.65 -11.87 -8.71
N GLN A 137 -2.36 -12.64 -7.88
CA GLN A 137 -3.55 -13.39 -8.32
C GLN A 137 -4.66 -12.48 -8.82
N LEU A 138 -4.81 -11.29 -8.23
CA LEU A 138 -5.88 -10.35 -8.54
C LEU A 138 -5.51 -9.30 -9.59
N ALA A 139 -4.26 -9.27 -10.04
CA ALA A 139 -3.76 -8.20 -10.91
C ALA A 139 -4.63 -7.97 -12.15
N ALA A 140 -4.94 -9.03 -12.90
CA ALA A 140 -5.75 -8.92 -14.11
C ALA A 140 -7.19 -8.50 -13.80
N ARG A 141 -7.74 -8.99 -12.70
CA ARG A 141 -9.11 -8.64 -12.28
C ARG A 141 -9.22 -7.18 -11.86
N MET A 142 -8.18 -6.65 -11.22
CA MET A 142 -8.13 -5.23 -10.85
C MET A 142 -8.15 -4.35 -12.10
N VAL A 143 -7.35 -4.69 -13.10
CA VAL A 143 -7.33 -3.94 -14.37
C VAL A 143 -8.71 -4.00 -15.03
N ALA A 144 -9.32 -5.18 -15.09
CA ALA A 144 -10.66 -5.33 -15.67
C ALA A 144 -11.70 -4.49 -14.90
N ALA A 145 -11.64 -4.50 -13.57
CA ALA A 145 -12.56 -3.71 -12.73
C ALA A 145 -12.39 -2.22 -12.99
N SER A 146 -11.16 -1.74 -13.20
CA SER A 146 -10.89 -0.33 -13.50
C SER A 146 -11.50 0.09 -14.84
N GLN A 147 -11.50 -0.78 -15.84
CA GLN A 147 -12.08 -0.49 -17.14
C GLN A 147 -13.61 -0.39 -17.05
N ASN A 148 -14.23 -1.22 -16.23
CA ASN A 148 -15.68 -1.19 -16.03
C ASN A 148 -16.10 0.05 -15.22
N ALA A 149 -15.30 0.46 -14.24
CA ALA A 149 -15.62 1.61 -13.40
C ALA A 149 -15.54 2.94 -14.14
N SER A 150 -14.77 3.03 -15.23
CA SER A 150 -14.62 4.27 -16.01
C SER A 150 -15.69 4.48 -17.07
N ASN A 151 -16.63 3.56 -17.18
CA ASN A 151 -17.77 3.67 -18.13
C ASN A 151 -19.00 4.27 -17.47
#